data_ad91637f89d33670066d67d69f09cfc7
#
_entry.id   ad91637f89d33670066d67d69f09cfc7
#
_cell.length_a   1.000
_cell.length_b   1.000
_cell.length_c   1.000
_cell.angle_alpha   90.00
_cell.angle_beta   90.00
_cell.angle_gamma   90.00
#
_symmetry.space_group_name_H-M   'P 1'
#
loop_
_entity.id
_entity.type
_entity.pdbx_description
1 polymer ?
#
loop_
_entity_poly.entity_id
_entity_poly.type
_entity_poly.pdbx_seq_one_letter_code
_entity_poly.pdbx_strand_id
1 'polypeptide(L)'
;MSSHKAGITLICLVLTIASGSTALCQHFQEWPVYRYTSGLPGGGWGVTPDGMPGFDGAIQINVPVAYTPHQGAIVGYSWASLDSNIRFRTHGRMVTGQAWIALGLGAPGRGLFVCEMPTAIKWEPMQNVQQQFMPEGDRQPAMAFGIQDIFENRDRYLNAPAELHDTRSPYFVATKQFGDEQPVHLTLGWGTGRFNDSFFGGVSWRMHENFTLMAEYDGFNPNAGVAFDLSGPLWKDTVGFVGLVDMERPTVGITYIHDFKLF
;
A
#
# COMPACT_ATOMS: atom_id res chain seq x y z
N MET A 1 -23.37 -19.15 -4.03
CA MET A 1 -23.29 -18.80 -5.47
C MET A 1 -23.42 -17.30 -5.78
N SER A 2 -23.93 -16.45 -4.89
CA SER A 2 -24.09 -15.00 -5.19
C SER A 2 -22.82 -14.17 -4.97
N SER A 3 -21.93 -14.54 -4.03
CA SER A 3 -20.74 -13.76 -3.69
C SER A 3 -19.66 -13.77 -4.77
N HIS A 4 -19.46 -14.89 -5.46
CA HIS A 4 -18.50 -14.97 -6.59
C HIS A 4 -18.85 -14.02 -7.73
N LYS A 5 -20.15 -13.88 -8.06
CA LYS A 5 -20.57 -12.96 -9.13
C LYS A 5 -20.34 -11.50 -8.75
N ALA A 6 -20.56 -11.15 -7.48
CA ALA A 6 -20.32 -9.80 -6.99
C ALA A 6 -18.83 -9.43 -7.03
N GLY A 7 -17.93 -10.34 -6.61
CA GLY A 7 -16.49 -10.14 -6.67
C GLY A 7 -15.96 -9.94 -8.10
N ILE A 8 -16.35 -10.81 -9.03
CA ILE A 8 -15.95 -10.70 -10.44
C ILE A 8 -16.47 -9.39 -11.06
N THR A 9 -17.72 -9.01 -10.81
CA THR A 9 -18.29 -7.77 -11.32
C THR A 9 -17.55 -6.55 -10.78
N LEU A 10 -17.18 -6.56 -9.50
CA LEU A 10 -16.47 -5.46 -8.85
C LEU A 10 -15.03 -5.32 -9.40
N ILE A 11 -14.33 -6.44 -9.60
CA ILE A 11 -13.00 -6.44 -10.21
C ILE A 11 -13.06 -5.95 -11.66
N CYS A 12 -14.03 -6.41 -12.44
CA CYS A 12 -14.25 -5.92 -13.81
C CYS A 12 -14.57 -4.42 -13.83
N LEU A 13 -15.36 -3.91 -12.88
CA LEU A 13 -15.67 -2.49 -12.76
C LEU A 13 -14.43 -1.66 -12.44
N VAL A 14 -13.59 -2.10 -11.50
CA VAL A 14 -12.34 -1.41 -11.15
C VAL A 14 -11.36 -1.44 -12.33
N LEU A 15 -11.20 -2.56 -13.01
CA LEU A 15 -10.38 -2.67 -14.22
C LEU A 15 -10.89 -1.81 -15.37
N THR A 16 -12.21 -1.68 -15.51
CA THR A 16 -12.83 -0.83 -16.56
C THR A 16 -12.63 0.66 -16.24
N ILE A 17 -12.75 1.06 -14.98
CA ILE A 17 -12.45 2.42 -14.54
C ILE A 17 -10.94 2.72 -14.74
N ALA A 18 -10.06 1.79 -14.39
CA ALA A 18 -8.64 1.90 -14.56
C ALA A 18 -8.23 2.02 -16.04
N SER A 19 -8.85 1.25 -16.94
CA SER A 19 -8.56 1.32 -18.39
C SER A 19 -9.09 2.59 -19.07
N GLY A 20 -10.11 3.25 -18.49
CA GLY A 20 -10.59 4.55 -18.97
C GLY A 20 -9.70 5.74 -18.63
N SER A 21 -8.77 5.57 -17.69
CA SER A 21 -7.92 6.66 -17.20
C SER A 21 -6.61 6.87 -17.97
N THR A 22 -6.32 6.06 -18.99
CA THR A 22 -5.10 6.19 -19.80
C THR A 22 -4.94 7.54 -20.52
N ALA A 23 -6.02 8.32 -20.64
CA ALA A 23 -5.97 9.66 -21.23
C ALA A 23 -5.46 10.76 -20.27
N LEU A 24 -5.32 10.49 -18.96
CA LEU A 24 -4.85 11.43 -17.96
C LEU A 24 -3.35 11.24 -17.62
N CYS A 25 -2.69 10.28 -18.25
CA CYS A 25 -1.36 9.80 -17.90
C CYS A 25 -0.19 10.60 -18.49
N GLN A 26 -0.27 11.90 -18.66
CA GLN A 26 0.81 12.65 -19.34
C GLN A 26 1.94 13.20 -18.43
N HIS A 27 1.90 13.02 -17.10
CA HIS A 27 2.90 13.62 -16.20
C HIS A 27 3.73 12.62 -15.38
N PHE A 28 3.92 11.41 -15.86
CA PHE A 28 4.47 10.28 -15.11
C PHE A 28 5.96 10.27 -14.83
N GLN A 29 6.74 11.05 -15.54
CA GLN A 29 8.19 10.85 -15.60
C GLN A 29 8.95 11.35 -14.37
N GLU A 30 8.29 11.99 -13.41
CA GLU A 30 8.95 12.83 -12.44
C GLU A 30 8.76 12.44 -10.96
N TRP A 31 7.86 11.47 -10.67
CA TRP A 31 7.60 11.07 -9.29
C TRP A 31 8.60 10.07 -8.74
N PRO A 32 8.96 10.22 -7.45
CA PRO A 32 10.01 9.42 -6.84
C PRO A 32 9.64 7.95 -6.64
N VAL A 33 10.67 7.10 -6.52
CA VAL A 33 10.58 5.65 -6.33
C VAL A 33 9.65 5.23 -5.19
N TYR A 34 9.54 6.01 -4.11
CA TYR A 34 8.69 5.68 -2.98
C TYR A 34 7.20 5.52 -3.35
N ARG A 35 6.77 6.06 -4.49
CA ARG A 35 5.43 5.86 -5.02
C ARG A 35 5.15 4.40 -5.40
N TYR A 36 6.20 3.66 -5.73
CA TYR A 36 6.12 2.27 -6.18
C TYR A 36 6.49 1.28 -5.08
N THR A 37 6.58 1.72 -3.84
CA THR A 37 6.99 0.90 -2.72
C THR A 37 5.90 0.85 -1.66
N SER A 38 5.78 -0.30 -1.01
CA SER A 38 4.94 -0.43 0.19
C SER A 38 5.61 0.25 1.38
N GLY A 39 5.00 0.32 2.47
CA GLY A 39 5.42 1.05 3.68
C GLY A 39 4.24 1.80 4.25
N LEU A 40 3.04 1.40 3.79
CA LEU A 40 1.75 1.87 4.26
C LEU A 40 0.93 0.67 4.73
N PRO A 41 -0.06 0.85 5.60
CA PRO A 41 -0.95 -0.23 6.01
C PRO A 41 -1.63 -0.87 4.80
N GLY A 42 -1.51 -2.19 4.69
CA GLY A 42 -2.03 -2.94 3.55
C GLY A 42 -1.10 -3.02 2.34
N GLY A 43 0.01 -2.30 2.32
CA GLY A 43 0.95 -2.26 1.20
C GLY A 43 1.84 -3.51 1.13
N GLY A 44 1.41 -4.53 0.39
CA GLY A 44 2.11 -5.81 0.23
C GLY A 44 1.93 -6.80 1.37
N TRP A 45 1.09 -6.50 2.35
CA TRP A 45 0.73 -7.33 3.50
C TRP A 45 -0.67 -6.95 3.98
N GLY A 46 -1.36 -7.84 4.68
CA GLY A 46 -2.75 -7.66 5.06
C GLY A 46 -2.93 -7.01 6.42
N VAL A 47 -4.07 -6.32 6.56
CA VAL A 47 -4.58 -5.85 7.84
C VAL A 47 -6.06 -6.22 7.94
N THR A 48 -6.43 -6.89 9.02
CA THR A 48 -7.82 -7.27 9.29
C THR A 48 -8.66 -6.08 9.76
N PRO A 49 -9.99 -6.14 9.74
CA PRO A 49 -10.85 -5.05 10.22
C PRO A 49 -10.61 -4.62 11.67
N ASP A 50 -10.17 -5.53 12.53
CA ASP A 50 -9.79 -5.25 13.93
C ASP A 50 -8.36 -4.71 14.07
N GLY A 51 -7.58 -4.65 12.97
CA GLY A 51 -6.24 -4.09 12.97
C GLY A 51 -5.13 -5.09 13.29
N MET A 52 -5.34 -6.39 13.04
CA MET A 52 -4.27 -7.37 13.13
C MET A 52 -3.49 -7.42 11.82
N PRO A 53 -2.15 -7.23 11.86
CA PRO A 53 -1.31 -7.40 10.69
C PRO A 53 -1.12 -8.88 10.37
N GLY A 54 -1.10 -9.24 9.08
CA GLY A 54 -0.93 -10.63 8.65
C GLY A 54 -1.16 -10.79 7.16
N PHE A 55 -1.46 -12.02 6.75
CA PHE A 55 -1.95 -12.31 5.39
C PHE A 55 -3.44 -12.05 5.27
N ASP A 56 -4.18 -12.26 6.36
CA ASP A 56 -5.62 -12.03 6.41
C ASP A 56 -5.95 -10.54 6.36
N GLY A 57 -7.05 -10.20 5.71
CA GLY A 57 -7.52 -8.83 5.64
C GLY A 57 -7.28 -8.14 4.29
N ALA A 58 -7.33 -6.83 4.29
CA ALA A 58 -7.15 -6.03 3.09
C ALA A 58 -5.68 -5.91 2.72
N ILE A 59 -5.33 -6.28 1.48
CA ILE A 59 -3.98 -6.19 0.92
C ILE A 59 -4.04 -5.36 -0.37
N GLN A 60 -3.09 -4.46 -0.55
CA GLN A 60 -2.89 -3.66 -1.76
C GLN A 60 -1.40 -3.70 -2.15
N ILE A 61 -1.02 -3.12 -3.27
CA ILE A 61 0.38 -2.99 -3.68
C ILE A 61 0.96 -1.70 -3.11
N ASN A 62 0.36 -0.56 -3.46
CA ASN A 62 0.84 0.78 -3.14
C ASN A 62 -0.18 1.66 -2.41
N VAL A 63 -1.46 1.30 -2.47
CA VAL A 63 -2.55 2.08 -1.89
C VAL A 63 -2.71 1.71 -0.41
N PRO A 64 -2.83 2.67 0.52
CA PRO A 64 -3.12 2.36 1.91
C PRO A 64 -4.54 1.84 2.08
N VAL A 65 -4.73 0.96 3.05
CA VAL A 65 -6.07 0.56 3.55
C VAL A 65 -6.38 1.30 4.84
N ALA A 66 -7.67 1.46 5.17
CA ALA A 66 -8.06 2.16 6.40
C ALA A 66 -7.83 1.34 7.68
N TYR A 67 -7.80 0.01 7.56
CA TYR A 67 -7.43 -0.83 8.70
C TYR A 67 -5.99 -0.54 9.09
N THR A 68 -5.80 -0.20 10.35
CA THR A 68 -4.51 0.25 10.84
C THR A 68 -4.05 -0.67 11.97
N PRO A 69 -2.83 -1.22 11.88
CA PRO A 69 -2.29 -2.08 12.92
C PRO A 69 -2.35 -1.42 14.30
N HIS A 70 -2.84 -2.16 15.29
CA HIS A 70 -2.87 -1.70 16.67
C HIS A 70 -1.83 -2.39 17.56
N GLN A 71 -1.11 -3.38 17.01
CA GLN A 71 0.00 -4.09 17.65
C GLN A 71 0.93 -4.69 16.61
N GLY A 72 2.11 -5.16 17.03
CA GLY A 72 3.08 -5.86 16.20
C GLY A 72 4.14 -4.97 15.57
N ALA A 73 5.24 -5.61 15.16
CA ALA A 73 6.29 -5.04 14.33
C ALA A 73 6.24 -5.66 12.93
N ILE A 74 6.40 -4.83 11.93
CA ILE A 74 6.35 -5.23 10.54
C ILE A 74 7.66 -4.81 9.88
N VAL A 75 8.33 -5.73 9.21
CA VAL A 75 9.55 -5.46 8.45
C VAL A 75 9.35 -5.96 7.04
N GLY A 76 9.60 -5.11 6.07
CA GLY A 76 9.37 -5.48 4.69
C GLY A 76 10.40 -4.92 3.73
N TYR A 77 10.38 -5.50 2.54
CA TYR A 77 11.15 -5.05 1.39
C TYR A 77 10.28 -5.20 0.13
N SER A 78 10.32 -4.20 -0.73
CA SER A 78 9.73 -4.29 -2.06
C SER A 78 10.69 -3.79 -3.12
N TRP A 79 10.53 -4.31 -4.33
CA TRP A 79 11.27 -3.92 -5.50
C TRP A 79 10.32 -3.75 -6.68
N ALA A 80 10.58 -2.74 -7.51
CA ALA A 80 9.85 -2.54 -8.75
C ALA A 80 10.84 -2.29 -9.90
N SER A 81 10.54 -2.84 -11.07
CA SER A 81 11.30 -2.56 -12.28
C SER A 81 10.93 -1.17 -12.81
N LEU A 82 11.81 -0.20 -12.62
CA LEU A 82 11.58 1.18 -13.03
C LEU A 82 12.50 1.57 -14.18
N ASP A 83 12.01 2.44 -15.05
CA ASP A 83 12.81 3.02 -16.12
C ASP A 83 13.97 3.85 -15.58
N SER A 84 15.03 3.98 -16.37
CA SER A 84 16.26 4.64 -15.95
C SER A 84 16.09 6.13 -15.62
N ASN A 85 15.10 6.78 -16.20
CA ASN A 85 14.75 8.18 -15.95
C ASN A 85 13.93 8.39 -14.65
N ILE A 86 13.25 7.34 -14.17
CA ILE A 86 12.46 7.37 -12.93
C ILE A 86 13.32 6.93 -11.73
N ARG A 87 14.40 6.21 -11.98
CA ARG A 87 15.27 5.69 -10.93
C ARG A 87 16.08 6.81 -10.28
N PHE A 88 16.18 6.78 -8.96
CA PHE A 88 17.08 7.68 -8.27
C PHE A 88 18.53 7.39 -8.65
N ARG A 89 19.24 8.42 -9.06
CA ARG A 89 20.69 8.36 -9.24
C ARG A 89 21.36 8.98 -8.05
N THR A 90 21.97 8.15 -7.22
CA THR A 90 22.88 8.62 -6.18
C THR A 90 24.26 8.08 -6.47
N HIS A 91 25.23 8.95 -6.63
CA HIS A 91 26.61 8.55 -6.91
C HIS A 91 26.71 7.52 -8.06
N GLY A 92 25.89 7.66 -9.08
CA GLY A 92 25.87 6.77 -10.25
C GLY A 92 25.17 5.42 -10.05
N ARG A 93 24.59 5.15 -8.87
CA ARG A 93 23.82 3.92 -8.61
C ARG A 93 22.32 4.17 -8.75
N MET A 94 21.61 3.16 -9.21
CA MET A 94 20.17 3.18 -9.37
C MET A 94 19.52 2.35 -8.26
N VAL A 95 18.56 2.92 -7.55
CA VAL A 95 17.80 2.22 -6.50
C VAL A 95 16.38 1.99 -6.99
N THR A 96 15.96 0.73 -6.96
CA THR A 96 14.61 0.30 -7.37
C THR A 96 13.87 -0.42 -6.27
N GLY A 97 14.52 -0.67 -5.14
CA GLY A 97 13.96 -1.34 -3.97
C GLY A 97 13.91 -0.45 -2.75
N GLN A 98 12.99 -0.76 -1.85
CA GLN A 98 12.77 -0.05 -0.61
C GLN A 98 12.56 -1.05 0.53
N ALA A 99 13.28 -0.86 1.63
CA ALA A 99 13.01 -1.54 2.89
C ALA A 99 12.24 -0.64 3.85
N TRP A 100 11.49 -1.21 4.75
CA TRP A 100 10.80 -0.49 5.82
C TRP A 100 10.73 -1.31 7.11
N ILE A 101 10.59 -0.60 8.21
CA ILE A 101 10.22 -1.15 9.51
C ILE A 101 9.06 -0.32 10.06
N ALA A 102 8.05 -0.99 10.60
CA ALA A 102 6.88 -0.32 11.12
C ALA A 102 6.40 -0.94 12.43
N LEU A 103 5.64 -0.15 13.18
CA LEU A 103 5.01 -0.54 14.44
C LEU A 103 3.51 -0.23 14.37
N GLY A 104 2.72 -1.20 14.84
CA GLY A 104 1.31 -1.01 15.17
C GLY A 104 1.16 -0.73 16.66
N LEU A 105 0.40 0.28 17.02
CA LEU A 105 0.17 0.73 18.40
C LEU A 105 -1.31 1.04 18.60
N GLY A 106 -1.83 0.81 19.80
CA GLY A 106 -3.16 1.28 20.18
C GLY A 106 -4.13 0.16 20.54
N ALA A 107 -5.37 0.26 20.07
CA ALA A 107 -6.45 -0.67 20.36
C ALA A 107 -7.14 -1.15 19.07
N PRO A 108 -7.82 -2.30 19.09
CA PRO A 108 -8.58 -2.79 17.95
C PRO A 108 -9.51 -1.73 17.34
N GLY A 109 -9.44 -1.55 16.01
CA GLY A 109 -10.22 -0.55 15.30
C GLY A 109 -9.82 0.92 15.54
N ARG A 110 -8.74 1.16 16.27
CA ARG A 110 -8.16 2.50 16.56
C ARG A 110 -6.64 2.46 16.57
N GLY A 111 -6.06 1.68 15.65
CA GLY A 111 -4.62 1.54 15.53
C GLY A 111 -3.92 2.83 15.10
N LEU A 112 -2.70 3.00 15.57
CA LEU A 112 -1.71 3.96 15.10
C LEU A 112 -0.56 3.21 14.47
N PHE A 113 -0.30 3.46 13.21
CA PHE A 113 0.82 2.90 12.47
C PHE A 113 1.90 3.95 12.31
N VAL A 114 3.14 3.56 12.59
CA VAL A 114 4.33 4.38 12.38
C VAL A 114 5.34 3.55 11.60
N CYS A 115 5.83 4.08 10.50
CA CYS A 115 6.76 3.39 9.61
C CYS A 115 7.97 4.26 9.30
N GLU A 116 9.12 3.66 9.36
CA GLU A 116 10.40 4.19 8.92
C GLU A 116 10.82 3.46 7.65
N MET A 117 11.11 4.22 6.60
CA MET A 117 11.61 3.71 5.32
C MET A 117 13.03 4.23 5.08
N PRO A 118 14.07 3.49 5.51
CA PRO A 118 15.44 3.88 5.22
C PRO A 118 15.68 3.80 3.72
N THR A 119 15.99 4.92 3.08
CA THR A 119 16.37 4.92 1.67
C THR A 119 17.85 4.57 1.54
N ALA A 120 18.20 3.72 0.59
CA ALA A 120 19.58 3.38 0.32
C ALA A 120 20.41 4.57 -0.25
N ILE A 121 19.77 5.71 -0.49
CA ILE A 121 20.34 6.82 -1.25
C ILE A 121 21.22 7.70 -0.40
N LYS A 122 20.80 8.11 0.79
CA LYS A 122 21.55 9.00 1.67
C LYS A 122 21.35 8.69 3.16
N TRP A 123 20.70 7.57 3.48
CA TRP A 123 20.27 7.28 4.85
C TRP A 123 19.33 8.36 5.42
N GLU A 124 18.61 9.02 4.53
CA GLU A 124 17.54 9.94 4.91
C GLU A 124 16.25 9.15 4.95
N PRO A 125 15.77 8.84 6.15
CA PRO A 125 14.60 8.00 6.32
C PRO A 125 13.34 8.78 5.95
N MET A 126 12.39 8.10 5.31
CA MET A 126 11.04 8.60 5.11
C MET A 126 10.13 8.03 6.19
N GLN A 127 9.40 8.88 6.90
CA GLN A 127 8.50 8.48 7.96
C GLN A 127 7.06 8.58 7.50
N ASN A 128 6.33 7.49 7.70
CA ASN A 128 4.91 7.42 7.40
C ASN A 128 4.13 7.19 8.69
N VAL A 129 2.96 7.82 8.80
CA VAL A 129 2.05 7.60 9.92
C VAL A 129 0.63 7.46 9.40
N GLN A 130 -0.15 6.58 10.04
CA GLN A 130 -1.58 6.47 9.82
C GLN A 130 -2.29 6.24 11.16
N GLN A 131 -3.44 6.91 11.34
CA GLN A 131 -4.33 6.72 12.47
C GLN A 131 -5.71 6.31 11.99
N GLN A 132 -6.19 5.17 12.43
CA GLN A 132 -7.59 4.79 12.29
C GLN A 132 -8.42 5.50 13.36
N PHE A 133 -9.41 6.26 12.95
CA PHE A 133 -10.29 7.00 13.86
C PHE A 133 -11.71 6.45 13.89
N MET A 134 -12.12 5.65 12.89
CA MET A 134 -13.40 4.97 12.84
C MET A 134 -13.20 3.48 12.53
N PRO A 135 -13.64 2.58 13.41
CA PRO A 135 -13.63 1.15 13.10
C PRO A 135 -14.70 0.79 12.08
N GLU A 136 -14.51 -0.32 11.40
CA GLU A 136 -15.55 -0.91 10.56
C GLU A 136 -16.75 -1.37 11.42
N GLY A 137 -17.93 -1.14 10.91
CA GLY A 137 -19.19 -1.66 11.45
C GLY A 137 -20.03 -2.25 10.32
N ASP A 138 -21.19 -2.82 10.66
CA ASP A 138 -22.07 -3.49 9.68
C ASP A 138 -22.38 -2.63 8.46
N ARG A 139 -22.66 -1.34 8.65
CA ARG A 139 -23.08 -0.40 7.61
C ARG A 139 -22.08 0.69 7.29
N GLN A 140 -21.01 0.79 8.06
CA GLN A 140 -19.99 1.83 7.89
C GLN A 140 -18.63 1.23 7.58
N PRO A 141 -17.82 1.84 6.68
CA PRO A 141 -16.45 1.46 6.46
C PRO A 141 -15.57 1.85 7.65
N ALA A 142 -14.42 1.22 7.80
CA ALA A 142 -13.32 1.78 8.56
C ALA A 142 -12.83 3.07 7.90
N MET A 143 -12.35 4.03 8.69
CA MET A 143 -11.77 5.27 8.16
C MET A 143 -10.47 5.60 8.88
N ALA A 144 -9.48 6.04 8.11
CA ALA A 144 -8.19 6.44 8.60
C ALA A 144 -7.69 7.71 7.90
N PHE A 145 -6.82 8.43 8.60
CA PHE A 145 -6.04 9.53 8.06
C PHE A 145 -4.56 9.18 8.19
N GLY A 146 -3.77 9.50 7.18
CA GLY A 146 -2.35 9.28 7.21
C GLY A 146 -1.57 10.36 6.49
N ILE A 147 -0.27 10.35 6.73
CA ILE A 147 0.71 11.20 6.04
C ILE A 147 1.90 10.33 5.70
N GLN A 148 2.23 10.27 4.43
CA GLN A 148 3.50 9.71 3.98
C GLN A 148 4.52 10.83 3.88
N ASP A 149 5.77 10.55 4.31
CA ASP A 149 6.89 11.50 4.37
C ASP A 149 6.59 12.75 5.21
N ILE A 150 6.33 12.57 6.51
CA ILE A 150 5.95 13.63 7.45
C ILE A 150 6.95 14.79 7.46
N PHE A 151 8.24 14.48 7.39
CA PHE A 151 9.32 15.47 7.53
C PHE A 151 9.76 16.10 6.22
N GLU A 152 9.11 15.73 5.10
CA GLU A 152 9.32 16.36 3.79
C GLU A 152 10.81 16.44 3.40
N ASN A 153 11.38 15.33 3.04
CA ASN A 153 12.80 15.25 2.69
C ASN A 153 13.07 15.79 1.27
N ARG A 154 13.15 17.12 1.14
CA ARG A 154 13.33 17.83 -0.14
C ARG A 154 14.64 17.50 -0.85
N ASP A 155 15.72 17.27 -0.11
CA ASP A 155 17.05 17.05 -0.68
C ASP A 155 17.21 15.72 -1.42
N ARG A 156 16.22 14.84 -1.35
CA ARG A 156 16.25 13.53 -2.03
C ARG A 156 16.13 13.64 -3.55
N TYR A 157 15.66 14.75 -4.05
CA TYR A 157 15.26 14.93 -5.45
C TYR A 157 16.12 15.95 -6.16
N LEU A 158 17.41 15.73 -6.18
CA LEU A 158 18.42 16.63 -6.76
C LEU A 158 18.17 17.00 -8.24
N ASN A 159 17.25 16.33 -8.93
CA ASN A 159 16.94 16.58 -10.32
C ASN A 159 15.42 16.73 -10.59
N ALA A 160 14.59 16.80 -9.55
CA ALA A 160 13.17 17.06 -9.74
C ALA A 160 12.96 18.57 -10.02
N PRO A 161 12.08 18.95 -10.94
CA PRO A 161 11.67 20.33 -11.10
C PRO A 161 11.16 20.91 -9.78
N ALA A 162 11.40 22.19 -9.56
CA ALA A 162 11.07 22.90 -8.31
C ALA A 162 9.59 22.76 -7.87
N GLU A 163 8.72 22.42 -8.80
CA GLU A 163 7.28 22.23 -8.59
C GLU A 163 6.91 20.88 -7.94
N LEU A 164 7.86 19.94 -7.87
CA LEU A 164 7.67 18.58 -7.33
C LEU A 164 8.32 18.38 -5.95
N HIS A 165 8.58 19.45 -5.24
CA HIS A 165 9.36 19.40 -4.00
C HIS A 165 8.57 19.00 -2.76
N ASP A 166 7.25 18.93 -2.82
CA ASP A 166 6.44 18.52 -1.68
C ASP A 166 6.24 16.99 -1.71
N THR A 167 7.12 16.28 -1.01
CA THR A 167 7.02 14.82 -0.86
C THR A 167 6.02 14.41 0.22
N ARG A 168 5.62 15.34 1.06
CA ARG A 168 4.60 15.13 2.08
C ARG A 168 3.26 14.86 1.42
N SER A 169 2.71 13.69 1.72
CA SER A 169 1.52 13.19 1.05
C SER A 169 0.44 12.81 2.08
N PRO A 170 -0.31 13.80 2.60
CA PRO A 170 -1.47 13.53 3.43
C PRO A 170 -2.57 12.85 2.60
N TYR A 171 -3.28 11.94 3.25
CA TYR A 171 -4.38 11.21 2.64
C TYR A 171 -5.44 10.84 3.66
N PHE A 172 -6.64 10.62 3.14
CA PHE A 172 -7.78 10.05 3.82
C PHE A 172 -8.20 8.77 3.09
N VAL A 173 -8.54 7.72 3.85
CA VAL A 173 -8.89 6.43 3.28
C VAL A 173 -10.03 5.76 4.04
N ALA A 174 -10.91 5.09 3.30
CA ALA A 174 -11.97 4.24 3.81
C ALA A 174 -11.83 2.84 3.22
N THR A 175 -12.05 1.80 4.04
CA THR A 175 -12.01 0.39 3.63
C THR A 175 -13.21 -0.34 4.20
N LYS A 176 -13.81 -1.21 3.38
CA LYS A 176 -14.96 -2.04 3.78
C LYS A 176 -14.76 -3.47 3.31
N GLN A 177 -14.99 -4.42 4.22
CA GLN A 177 -15.06 -5.85 3.91
C GLN A 177 -16.47 -6.26 3.47
N PHE A 178 -16.54 -7.18 2.51
CA PHE A 178 -17.75 -7.84 2.04
C PHE A 178 -17.54 -9.35 1.99
N GLY A 179 -18.46 -10.09 2.58
CA GLY A 179 -18.40 -11.56 2.67
C GLY A 179 -17.42 -12.05 3.74
N ASP A 180 -17.68 -13.23 4.25
CA ASP A 180 -16.92 -13.83 5.37
C ASP A 180 -15.99 -14.96 4.90
N GLU A 181 -16.49 -15.88 4.04
CA GLU A 181 -15.70 -17.04 3.59
C GLU A 181 -14.60 -16.69 2.58
N GLN A 182 -14.91 -15.78 1.66
CA GLN A 182 -13.99 -15.28 0.64
C GLN A 182 -14.09 -13.75 0.63
N PRO A 183 -13.51 -13.10 1.63
CA PRO A 183 -13.67 -11.67 1.80
C PRO A 183 -13.13 -10.89 0.61
N VAL A 184 -13.93 -9.91 0.20
CA VAL A 184 -13.56 -8.86 -0.75
C VAL A 184 -13.46 -7.56 0.03
N HIS A 185 -12.32 -6.90 -0.03
CA HIS A 185 -12.13 -5.61 0.58
C HIS A 185 -12.12 -4.54 -0.51
N LEU A 186 -12.94 -3.53 -0.34
CA LEU A 186 -12.96 -2.34 -1.18
C LEU A 186 -12.36 -1.18 -0.41
N THR A 187 -11.38 -0.53 -1.02
CA THR A 187 -10.70 0.66 -0.48
C THR A 187 -10.92 1.83 -1.40
N LEU A 188 -11.20 3.00 -0.83
CA LEU A 188 -11.31 4.27 -1.54
C LEU A 188 -10.71 5.37 -0.68
N GLY A 189 -9.91 6.23 -1.28
CA GLY A 189 -9.28 7.35 -0.61
C GLY A 189 -9.09 8.56 -1.51
N TRP A 190 -8.64 9.63 -0.90
CA TRP A 190 -8.18 10.85 -1.56
C TRP A 190 -6.91 11.33 -0.88
N GLY A 191 -5.96 11.83 -1.65
CA GLY A 191 -4.71 12.32 -1.10
C GLY A 191 -3.98 13.27 -2.03
N THR A 192 -3.03 14.01 -1.46
CA THR A 192 -2.17 14.93 -2.17
C THR A 192 -0.79 14.31 -2.42
N GLY A 193 0.13 15.06 -2.97
CA GLY A 193 1.48 14.62 -3.20
C GLY A 193 1.52 13.36 -4.07
N ARG A 194 2.03 12.25 -3.53
CA ARG A 194 2.12 10.98 -4.27
C ARG A 194 0.79 10.44 -4.83
N PHE A 195 -0.33 10.95 -4.36
CA PHE A 195 -1.66 10.56 -4.85
C PHE A 195 -2.22 11.52 -5.90
N ASN A 196 -1.41 12.51 -6.34
CA ASN A 196 -1.75 13.43 -7.45
C ASN A 196 -2.97 14.32 -7.17
N ASP A 197 -3.18 14.75 -5.93
CA ASP A 197 -4.35 15.54 -5.52
C ASP A 197 -5.68 14.91 -6.00
N SER A 198 -5.73 13.58 -5.99
CA SER A 198 -6.75 12.78 -6.64
C SER A 198 -7.30 11.67 -5.76
N PHE A 199 -8.35 11.02 -6.25
CA PHE A 199 -8.83 9.79 -5.67
C PHE A 199 -7.89 8.63 -6.00
N PHE A 200 -7.76 7.72 -5.05
CA PHE A 200 -7.13 6.43 -5.21
C PHE A 200 -8.02 5.33 -4.63
N GLY A 201 -7.76 4.10 -4.94
CA GLY A 201 -8.52 3.00 -4.36
C GLY A 201 -8.13 1.66 -4.92
N GLY A 202 -8.71 0.61 -4.37
CA GLY A 202 -8.40 -0.74 -4.80
C GLY A 202 -9.37 -1.78 -4.25
N VAL A 203 -9.21 -2.97 -4.78
CA VAL A 203 -9.92 -4.17 -4.38
C VAL A 203 -8.90 -5.25 -4.06
N SER A 204 -9.08 -5.92 -2.94
CA SER A 204 -8.42 -7.19 -2.68
C SER A 204 -9.47 -8.28 -2.47
N TRP A 205 -9.25 -9.42 -3.10
CA TRP A 205 -10.15 -10.56 -3.04
C TRP A 205 -9.38 -11.81 -2.63
N ARG A 206 -9.67 -12.32 -1.43
CA ARG A 206 -9.11 -13.58 -0.95
C ARG A 206 -9.84 -14.74 -1.61
N MET A 207 -9.28 -15.22 -2.71
CA MET A 207 -9.87 -16.35 -3.47
C MET A 207 -9.61 -17.70 -2.80
N HIS A 208 -8.53 -17.81 -2.07
CA HIS A 208 -8.08 -19.03 -1.41
C HIS A 208 -7.39 -18.69 -0.09
N GLU A 209 -7.27 -19.64 0.81
CA GLU A 209 -6.57 -19.45 2.09
C GLU A 209 -5.12 -18.96 1.95
N ASN A 210 -4.47 -19.29 0.82
CA ASN A 210 -3.05 -19.00 0.59
C ASN A 210 -2.79 -17.90 -0.44
N PHE A 211 -3.81 -17.32 -1.09
CA PHE A 211 -3.58 -16.22 -2.02
C PHE A 211 -4.75 -15.24 -2.14
N THR A 212 -4.39 -13.98 -2.34
CA THR A 212 -5.29 -12.83 -2.50
C THR A 212 -4.96 -12.11 -3.81
N LEU A 213 -5.97 -11.88 -4.65
CA LEU A 213 -5.85 -11.04 -5.83
C LEU A 213 -6.01 -9.57 -5.43
N MET A 214 -5.22 -8.71 -6.07
CA MET A 214 -5.21 -7.27 -5.84
C MET A 214 -5.35 -6.53 -7.16
N ALA A 215 -6.17 -5.48 -7.15
CA ALA A 215 -6.24 -4.49 -8.24
C ALA A 215 -6.46 -3.12 -7.62
N GLU A 216 -5.70 -2.12 -8.05
CA GLU A 216 -5.76 -0.79 -7.48
C GLU A 216 -5.49 0.30 -8.52
N TYR A 217 -5.91 1.51 -8.19
CA TYR A 217 -5.53 2.76 -8.85
C TYR A 217 -4.90 3.68 -7.81
N ASP A 218 -3.66 4.09 -8.01
CA ASP A 218 -2.85 4.79 -7.00
C ASP A 218 -2.90 6.32 -7.09
N GLY A 219 -3.86 6.84 -7.87
CA GLY A 219 -3.97 8.27 -8.19
C GLY A 219 -3.33 8.62 -9.55
N PHE A 220 -2.53 7.71 -10.09
CA PHE A 220 -1.89 7.83 -11.38
C PHE A 220 -2.14 6.62 -12.28
N ASN A 221 -1.87 5.42 -11.78
CA ASN A 221 -1.80 4.20 -12.58
C ASN A 221 -2.68 3.10 -12.03
N PRO A 222 -3.20 2.23 -12.90
CA PRO A 222 -3.71 0.94 -12.50
C PRO A 222 -2.56 -0.02 -12.18
N ASN A 223 -2.69 -0.72 -11.06
CA ASN A 223 -1.77 -1.76 -10.63
C ASN A 223 -2.55 -3.04 -10.38
N ALA A 224 -1.94 -4.20 -10.57
CA ALA A 224 -2.55 -5.47 -10.23
C ALA A 224 -1.50 -6.48 -9.74
N GLY A 225 -1.93 -7.41 -8.88
CA GLY A 225 -1.01 -8.39 -8.34
C GLY A 225 -1.69 -9.50 -7.57
N VAL A 226 -0.86 -10.38 -7.05
CA VAL A 226 -1.25 -11.50 -6.19
C VAL A 226 -0.36 -11.50 -4.96
N ALA A 227 -0.97 -11.58 -3.79
CA ALA A 227 -0.28 -11.81 -2.54
C ALA A 227 -0.41 -13.29 -2.14
N PHE A 228 0.62 -13.80 -1.47
CA PHE A 228 0.74 -15.19 -1.04
C PHE A 228 1.06 -15.24 0.45
N ASP A 229 0.41 -16.17 1.15
CA ASP A 229 0.84 -16.57 2.47
C ASP A 229 2.09 -17.46 2.32
N LEU A 230 3.21 -16.96 2.81
CA LEU A 230 4.48 -17.69 2.84
C LEU A 230 4.78 -18.26 4.23
N SER A 231 3.82 -18.19 5.14
CA SER A 231 3.97 -18.66 6.52
C SER A 231 4.24 -20.15 6.57
N GLY A 232 5.21 -20.54 7.36
CA GLY A 232 5.64 -21.94 7.50
C GLY A 232 6.43 -22.14 8.79
N PRO A 233 6.97 -23.35 9.03
CA PRO A 233 7.69 -23.66 10.26
C PRO A 233 8.88 -22.76 10.56
N LEU A 234 9.52 -22.22 9.52
CA LEU A 234 10.69 -21.33 9.61
C LEU A 234 10.34 -19.84 9.43
N TRP A 235 9.21 -19.54 8.79
CA TRP A 235 8.80 -18.20 8.38
C TRP A 235 7.36 -17.95 8.84
N LYS A 236 7.15 -17.79 10.15
CA LYS A 236 5.84 -17.42 10.66
C LYS A 236 5.46 -16.04 10.18
N ASP A 237 4.17 -15.83 9.90
CA ASP A 237 3.59 -14.52 9.59
C ASP A 237 4.35 -13.76 8.49
N THR A 238 4.66 -14.47 7.39
CA THR A 238 5.37 -13.88 6.24
C THR A 238 4.43 -13.81 5.03
N VAL A 239 4.33 -12.61 4.46
CA VAL A 239 3.53 -12.34 3.26
C VAL A 239 4.45 -11.97 2.12
N GLY A 240 4.25 -12.61 0.96
CA GLY A 240 4.90 -12.24 -0.28
C GLY A 240 3.89 -11.72 -1.29
N PHE A 241 4.32 -10.86 -2.20
CA PHE A 241 3.50 -10.48 -3.34
C PHE A 241 4.31 -10.35 -4.62
N VAL A 242 3.62 -10.54 -5.74
CA VAL A 242 4.10 -10.23 -7.08
C VAL A 242 3.02 -9.45 -7.81
N GLY A 243 3.42 -8.52 -8.66
CA GLY A 243 2.45 -7.70 -9.38
C GLY A 243 3.06 -6.90 -10.52
N LEU A 244 2.21 -6.09 -11.10
CA LEU A 244 2.55 -5.09 -12.11
C LEU A 244 2.13 -3.73 -11.58
N VAL A 245 3.05 -2.79 -11.57
CA VAL A 245 2.78 -1.38 -11.38
C VAL A 245 2.65 -0.76 -12.76
N ASP A 246 1.65 0.13 -12.93
CA ASP A 246 1.34 0.73 -14.23
C ASP A 246 0.99 -0.33 -15.30
N MET A 247 0.52 -1.51 -14.86
CA MET A 247 0.23 -2.69 -15.69
C MET A 247 1.40 -3.14 -16.61
N GLU A 248 2.58 -2.57 -16.45
CA GLU A 248 3.76 -2.81 -17.29
C GLU A 248 4.99 -3.24 -16.48
N ARG A 249 5.15 -2.73 -15.27
CA ARG A 249 6.40 -2.85 -14.51
C ARG A 249 6.30 -3.90 -13.43
N PRO A 250 7.03 -5.01 -13.54
CA PRO A 250 7.07 -6.03 -12.50
C PRO A 250 7.46 -5.45 -11.14
N THR A 251 6.73 -5.84 -10.12
CA THR A 251 7.02 -5.54 -8.72
C THR A 251 6.91 -6.79 -7.88
N VAL A 252 7.74 -6.87 -6.87
CA VAL A 252 7.71 -7.95 -5.88
C VAL A 252 7.98 -7.40 -4.50
N GLY A 253 7.47 -8.06 -3.49
CA GLY A 253 7.78 -7.70 -2.11
C GLY A 253 7.63 -8.88 -1.17
N ILE A 254 8.26 -8.73 -0.01
CA ILE A 254 8.17 -9.66 1.10
C ILE A 254 8.06 -8.87 2.40
N THR A 255 7.18 -9.31 3.27
CA THR A 255 6.94 -8.68 4.56
C THR A 255 6.91 -9.75 5.64
N TYR A 256 7.72 -9.57 6.67
CA TYR A 256 7.70 -10.36 7.90
C TYR A 256 6.98 -9.58 8.99
N ILE A 257 6.10 -10.26 9.70
CA ILE A 257 5.27 -9.69 10.76
C ILE A 257 5.62 -10.38 12.05
N HIS A 258 5.90 -9.62 13.08
CA HIS A 258 6.12 -10.12 14.43
C HIS A 258 5.03 -9.59 15.35
N ASP A 259 4.11 -10.49 15.73
CA ASP A 259 3.04 -10.13 16.65
C ASP A 259 3.59 -10.04 18.07
N PHE A 260 3.43 -8.88 18.69
CA PHE A 260 3.70 -8.67 20.11
C PHE A 260 2.72 -7.66 20.69
N LYS A 261 2.34 -7.88 21.92
CA LYS A 261 1.54 -6.92 22.68
C LYS A 261 2.48 -6.07 23.53
N LEU A 262 2.40 -4.77 23.34
CA LEU A 262 3.19 -3.83 24.13
C LEU A 262 2.58 -3.55 25.51
N PHE A 263 1.26 -3.84 25.68
CA PHE A 263 0.54 -3.61 26.94
C PHE A 263 -0.58 -4.65 27.14
#